data_4a6b7101edc9076b657b1fa78bb90b4b
#
_entry.id   4a6b7101edc9076b657b1fa78bb90b4b
#
_cell.length_a   1.000
_cell.length_b   1.000
_cell.length_c   1.000
_cell.angle_alpha   90.00
_cell.angle_beta   90.00
_cell.angle_gamma   90.00
#
_symmetry.space_group_name_H-M   'P 1'
#
loop_
_entity.id
_entity.type
_entity.pdbx_description
1 polymer ?
#
loop_
_entity_poly.entity_id
_entity_poly.type
_entity_poly.pdbx_seq_one_letter_code
_entity_poly.pdbx_strand_id
1 'polypeptide(L)'
;MHRPEPNFNVAAQVIKQAEQNPSNTAIIFEGKTTTYGEFASRVRKQAGVLRSRGVCVGDRVGFLGFNQPGFIETMFATISLGAVFVPLNFRLTGEELAFIIGDAGVQSLIVDPELTEVIDSVRDRLPCHHYFAVEGTPPGYDCLEQATAEAEATSDIASSSAHDTLLIMYTSGTTGLPKGAMLTHGNIVWNNVNANLAFGAKNTDVLLTAAPLFHIGGLNVMTISAFQMGSPLVLLRHFDPEAVLAAIERHKVTHMFGAPAMFLFMSQHPAFSKTDLSSIDILIVGAAPCPESLISLYGERGISFCQGYGLTETSPFASFLGPQRCLEKLGSAGLPPVHTDIRIVDGSNSPVAANERGEICIKGPNIMKGYWNRPDATASAIDELGWFHSGDVGYLDEEGYLYICDRLKDMVISGGENVYPAEVESVLFEHPAIAEVAVIGLPDDTWGEAVTAVAALVPDTDLTLEELRGFAEAKLARYKLPLRLHLVDALPRNPAGKVLKFQLRESLA
;
A
#
# COMPACT_ATOMS: atom_id res chain seq x y z
N MET A 1 7.30 6.47 -42.57
CA MET A 1 7.92 7.16 -41.44
C MET A 1 7.41 6.49 -40.16
N HIS A 2 8.28 5.76 -39.48
CA HIS A 2 7.96 5.24 -38.13
C HIS A 2 7.81 6.46 -37.20
N ARG A 3 6.63 6.70 -36.67
CA ARG A 3 6.53 7.66 -35.54
C ARG A 3 7.30 7.08 -34.37
N PRO A 4 8.21 7.84 -33.73
CA PRO A 4 8.85 7.35 -32.51
C PRO A 4 7.77 7.00 -31.50
N GLU A 5 7.94 5.87 -30.83
CA GLU A 5 7.04 5.50 -29.73
C GLU A 5 7.09 6.59 -28.65
N PRO A 6 5.95 6.91 -28.02
CA PRO A 6 5.95 7.89 -26.94
C PRO A 6 6.84 7.42 -25.78
N ASN A 7 7.62 8.33 -25.22
CA ASN A 7 8.42 8.03 -24.02
C ASN A 7 7.49 7.89 -22.81
N PHE A 8 7.39 6.70 -22.25
CA PHE A 8 6.59 6.39 -21.08
C PHE A 8 7.36 6.60 -19.75
N ASN A 9 8.60 7.06 -19.78
CA ASN A 9 9.39 7.29 -18.56
C ASN A 9 8.65 8.25 -17.61
N VAL A 10 8.24 7.73 -16.44
CA VAL A 10 7.45 8.48 -15.45
C VAL A 10 8.26 9.68 -14.89
N ALA A 11 9.58 9.55 -14.72
CA ALA A 11 10.42 10.67 -14.30
C ALA A 11 10.48 11.78 -15.37
N ALA A 12 10.46 11.43 -16.66
CA ALA A 12 10.38 12.41 -17.75
C ALA A 12 9.09 13.24 -17.68
N GLN A 13 7.96 12.60 -17.35
CA GLN A 13 6.67 13.28 -17.19
C GLN A 13 6.72 14.27 -16.02
N VAL A 14 7.25 13.85 -14.87
CA VAL A 14 7.38 14.68 -13.66
C VAL A 14 8.35 15.84 -13.88
N ILE A 15 9.48 15.61 -14.53
CA ILE A 15 10.45 16.67 -14.85
C ILE A 15 9.84 17.70 -15.81
N LYS A 16 9.08 17.24 -16.82
CA LYS A 16 8.35 18.14 -17.73
C LYS A 16 7.32 18.99 -17.00
N GLN A 17 6.60 18.40 -16.04
CA GLN A 17 5.65 19.12 -15.19
C GLN A 17 6.37 20.19 -14.35
N ALA A 18 7.53 19.86 -13.79
CA ALA A 18 8.36 20.78 -13.04
C ALA A 18 8.89 21.95 -13.90
N GLU A 19 9.24 21.69 -15.16
CA GLU A 19 9.67 22.73 -16.11
C GLU A 19 8.55 23.70 -16.49
N GLN A 20 7.32 23.21 -16.56
CA GLN A 20 6.14 24.05 -16.85
C GLN A 20 5.74 24.93 -15.66
N ASN A 21 5.95 24.48 -14.44
CA ASN A 21 5.52 25.15 -13.22
C ASN A 21 6.62 25.16 -12.14
N PRO A 22 7.81 25.71 -12.42
CA PRO A 22 8.98 25.56 -11.55
C PRO A 22 8.83 26.21 -10.17
N SER A 23 8.00 27.24 -10.06
CA SER A 23 7.77 27.97 -8.79
C SER A 23 6.70 27.35 -7.90
N ASN A 24 5.92 26.38 -8.44
CA ASN A 24 4.90 25.73 -7.64
C ASN A 24 5.52 24.87 -6.54
N THR A 25 4.85 24.76 -5.42
CA THR A 25 5.24 23.88 -4.31
C THR A 25 5.15 22.42 -4.76
N ALA A 26 6.22 21.66 -4.61
CA ALA A 26 6.28 20.22 -4.83
C ALA A 26 6.14 19.45 -3.52
N ILE A 27 6.98 19.77 -2.52
CA ILE A 27 7.01 19.06 -1.23
C ILE A 27 6.99 20.07 -0.09
N ILE A 28 6.18 19.76 0.92
CA ILE A 28 6.24 20.37 2.24
C ILE A 28 6.63 19.26 3.23
N PHE A 29 7.80 19.38 3.85
CA PHE A 29 8.35 18.40 4.77
C PHE A 29 9.05 19.11 5.94
N GLU A 30 8.67 18.79 7.18
CA GLU A 30 9.26 19.35 8.42
C GLU A 30 9.40 20.88 8.38
N GLY A 31 8.36 21.56 7.90
CA GLY A 31 8.30 23.02 7.82
C GLY A 31 9.10 23.64 6.67
N LYS A 32 9.80 22.83 5.88
CA LYS A 32 10.51 23.28 4.66
C LYS A 32 9.62 23.06 3.44
N THR A 33 9.66 24.02 2.52
CA THR A 33 8.98 23.92 1.22
C THR A 33 10.02 23.79 0.12
N THR A 34 9.86 22.80 -0.76
CA THR A 34 10.65 22.59 -1.97
C THR A 34 9.76 22.84 -3.16
N THR A 35 10.22 23.67 -4.09
CA THR A 35 9.51 23.93 -5.34
C THR A 35 9.74 22.81 -6.36
N TYR A 36 8.88 22.74 -7.40
CA TYR A 36 9.06 21.77 -8.49
C TYR A 36 10.40 21.98 -9.24
N GLY A 37 10.83 23.25 -9.42
CA GLY A 37 12.12 23.55 -10.04
C GLY A 37 13.31 23.05 -9.22
N GLU A 38 13.30 23.27 -7.91
CA GLU A 38 14.32 22.75 -6.98
C GLU A 38 14.32 21.23 -6.96
N PHE A 39 13.13 20.61 -6.86
CA PHE A 39 12.97 19.17 -6.89
C PHE A 39 13.56 18.56 -8.17
N ALA A 40 13.18 19.06 -9.35
CA ALA A 40 13.71 18.56 -10.62
C ALA A 40 15.23 18.73 -10.74
N SER A 41 15.77 19.84 -10.22
CA SER A 41 17.22 20.06 -10.16
C SER A 41 17.91 18.99 -9.30
N ARG A 42 17.38 18.68 -8.13
CA ARG A 42 17.91 17.65 -7.23
C ARG A 42 17.82 16.25 -7.84
N VAL A 43 16.68 15.90 -8.45
CA VAL A 43 16.52 14.64 -9.20
C VAL A 43 17.59 14.48 -10.27
N ARG A 44 17.84 15.51 -11.08
CA ARG A 44 18.86 15.47 -12.14
C ARG A 44 20.28 15.36 -11.57
N LYS A 45 20.57 15.99 -10.44
CA LYS A 45 21.86 15.89 -9.76
C LYS A 45 22.06 14.50 -9.16
N GLN A 46 21.06 13.95 -8.47
CA GLN A 46 21.14 12.57 -7.96
C GLN A 46 21.26 11.54 -9.09
N ALA A 47 20.60 11.74 -10.22
CA ALA A 47 20.81 10.91 -11.40
C ALA A 47 22.26 11.00 -11.90
N GLY A 48 22.89 12.18 -11.84
CA GLY A 48 24.31 12.37 -12.12
C GLY A 48 25.20 11.58 -11.15
N VAL A 49 24.89 11.62 -9.84
CA VAL A 49 25.59 10.81 -8.82
C VAL A 49 25.49 9.32 -9.14
N LEU A 50 24.27 8.80 -9.31
CA LEU A 50 24.04 7.38 -9.59
C LEU A 50 24.75 6.93 -10.88
N ARG A 51 24.67 7.73 -11.94
CA ARG A 51 25.38 7.47 -13.20
C ARG A 51 26.90 7.42 -13.00
N SER A 52 27.48 8.34 -12.22
CA SER A 52 28.93 8.36 -11.94
C SER A 52 29.40 7.11 -11.18
N ARG A 53 28.49 6.44 -10.49
CA ARG A 53 28.70 5.15 -9.82
C ARG A 53 28.38 3.94 -10.71
N GLY A 54 28.16 4.15 -12.01
CA GLY A 54 27.96 3.11 -13.00
C GLY A 54 26.54 2.59 -13.10
N VAL A 55 25.54 3.23 -12.47
CA VAL A 55 24.13 2.82 -12.60
C VAL A 55 23.67 3.02 -14.05
N CYS A 56 23.21 1.94 -14.65
CA CYS A 56 22.74 1.84 -16.03
C CYS A 56 21.27 1.42 -16.12
N VAL A 57 20.73 1.41 -17.34
CA VAL A 57 19.38 0.92 -17.62
C VAL A 57 19.21 -0.52 -17.11
N GLY A 58 18.14 -0.76 -16.37
CA GLY A 58 17.82 -2.06 -15.81
C GLY A 58 18.54 -2.42 -14.50
N ASP A 59 19.50 -1.61 -14.02
CA ASP A 59 20.10 -1.81 -12.71
C ASP A 59 19.13 -1.51 -11.58
N ARG A 60 19.34 -2.10 -10.41
CA ARG A 60 18.47 -1.91 -9.25
C ARG A 60 19.14 -1.03 -8.23
N VAL A 61 18.40 0.03 -7.82
CA VAL A 61 18.79 0.95 -6.76
C VAL A 61 17.81 0.77 -5.59
N GLY A 62 18.34 0.35 -4.44
CA GLY A 62 17.56 0.15 -3.23
C GLY A 62 17.51 1.40 -2.36
N PHE A 63 16.41 1.61 -1.67
CA PHE A 63 16.27 2.64 -0.65
C PHE A 63 15.68 2.05 0.63
N LEU A 64 16.42 2.15 1.73
CA LEU A 64 15.99 1.78 3.07
C LEU A 64 15.88 3.04 3.93
N GLY A 65 14.67 3.49 4.21
CA GLY A 65 14.48 4.70 5.01
C GLY A 65 13.04 5.04 5.28
N PHE A 66 12.86 6.07 6.11
CA PHE A 66 11.56 6.66 6.40
C PHE A 66 11.07 7.54 5.25
N ASN A 67 9.84 8.05 5.36
CA ASN A 67 9.36 9.03 4.40
C ASN A 67 10.18 10.32 4.49
N GLN A 68 10.75 10.74 3.37
CA GLN A 68 11.52 11.96 3.27
C GLN A 68 11.69 12.38 1.80
N PRO A 69 12.01 13.65 1.51
CA PRO A 69 12.23 14.10 0.13
C PRO A 69 13.30 13.29 -0.61
N GLY A 70 14.39 12.90 0.07
CA GLY A 70 15.47 12.09 -0.51
C GLY A 70 15.01 10.74 -1.04
N PHE A 71 13.98 10.12 -0.46
CA PHE A 71 13.36 8.89 -0.99
C PHE A 71 12.74 9.14 -2.38
N ILE A 72 11.94 10.19 -2.50
CA ILE A 72 11.23 10.54 -3.73
C ILE A 72 12.20 11.01 -4.81
N GLU A 73 13.17 11.83 -4.44
CA GLU A 73 14.25 12.29 -5.33
C GLU A 73 15.06 11.12 -5.89
N THR A 74 15.47 10.19 -5.03
CA THR A 74 16.25 9.00 -5.45
C THR A 74 15.41 8.09 -6.35
N MET A 75 14.12 7.92 -6.05
CA MET A 75 13.23 7.14 -6.90
C MET A 75 13.17 7.73 -8.31
N PHE A 76 12.87 9.02 -8.45
CA PHE A 76 12.79 9.65 -9.77
C PHE A 76 14.17 9.76 -10.46
N ALA A 77 15.25 9.93 -9.71
CA ALA A 77 16.61 9.89 -10.25
C ALA A 77 16.94 8.51 -10.85
N THR A 78 16.61 7.43 -10.14
CA THR A 78 16.76 6.05 -10.61
C THR A 78 15.94 5.80 -11.87
N ILE A 79 14.65 6.16 -11.83
CA ILE A 79 13.72 6.00 -12.97
C ILE A 79 14.18 6.81 -14.19
N SER A 80 14.74 8.01 -13.98
CA SER A 80 15.22 8.85 -15.09
C SER A 80 16.36 8.20 -15.86
N LEU A 81 17.15 7.35 -15.22
CA LEU A 81 18.23 6.58 -15.84
C LEU A 81 17.75 5.28 -16.52
N GLY A 82 16.43 4.96 -16.45
CA GLY A 82 15.90 3.69 -16.88
C GLY A 82 16.27 2.52 -15.96
N ALA A 83 16.76 2.81 -14.77
CA ALA A 83 17.03 1.85 -13.72
C ALA A 83 15.76 1.57 -12.89
N VAL A 84 15.79 0.51 -12.10
CA VAL A 84 14.65 0.01 -11.33
C VAL A 84 14.83 0.37 -9.86
N PHE A 85 13.86 1.04 -9.29
CA PHE A 85 13.87 1.41 -7.89
C PHE A 85 13.28 0.28 -7.03
N VAL A 86 13.93 -0.03 -5.91
CA VAL A 86 13.53 -1.08 -4.97
C VAL A 86 13.32 -0.46 -3.59
N PRO A 87 12.10 -0.06 -3.24
CA PRO A 87 11.81 0.46 -1.91
C PRO A 87 11.86 -0.67 -0.88
N LEU A 88 12.61 -0.48 0.20
CA LEU A 88 12.82 -1.47 1.24
C LEU A 88 12.06 -1.09 2.51
N ASN A 89 11.40 -2.07 3.12
CA ASN A 89 10.68 -1.87 4.37
C ASN A 89 11.66 -1.78 5.55
N PHE A 90 11.76 -0.62 6.17
CA PHE A 90 12.67 -0.33 7.28
C PHE A 90 12.34 -1.08 8.58
N ARG A 91 11.21 -1.78 8.64
CA ARG A 91 10.81 -2.58 9.80
C ARG A 91 11.30 -4.03 9.74
N LEU A 92 11.92 -4.41 8.62
CA LEU A 92 12.44 -5.76 8.42
C LEU A 92 13.77 -5.96 9.16
N THR A 93 14.03 -7.20 9.51
CA THR A 93 15.32 -7.62 10.07
C THR A 93 16.42 -7.63 9.01
N GLY A 94 17.70 -7.66 9.44
CA GLY A 94 18.83 -7.76 8.52
C GLY A 94 18.74 -8.98 7.61
N GLU A 95 18.29 -10.14 8.11
CA GLU A 95 18.13 -11.36 7.33
C GLU A 95 17.08 -11.22 6.22
N GLU A 96 15.93 -10.63 6.52
CA GLU A 96 14.88 -10.38 5.54
C GLU A 96 15.33 -9.37 4.49
N LEU A 97 16.05 -8.31 4.90
CA LEU A 97 16.63 -7.32 4.00
C LEU A 97 17.71 -7.96 3.12
N ALA A 98 18.58 -8.81 3.66
CA ALA A 98 19.61 -9.50 2.89
C ALA A 98 18.99 -10.39 1.80
N PHE A 99 17.89 -11.09 2.12
CA PHE A 99 17.15 -11.86 1.13
C PHE A 99 16.62 -10.98 0.00
N ILE A 100 15.91 -9.89 0.34
CA ILE A 100 15.28 -9.00 -0.66
C ILE A 100 16.33 -8.30 -1.53
N ILE A 101 17.37 -7.76 -0.92
CA ILE A 101 18.47 -7.06 -1.60
C ILE A 101 19.21 -8.03 -2.54
N GLY A 102 19.44 -9.27 -2.08
CA GLY A 102 20.07 -10.32 -2.86
C GLY A 102 19.19 -10.80 -4.02
N ASP A 103 17.91 -11.10 -3.77
CA ASP A 103 16.96 -11.58 -4.79
C ASP A 103 16.71 -10.52 -5.88
N ALA A 104 16.55 -9.26 -5.48
CA ALA A 104 16.44 -8.14 -6.41
C ALA A 104 17.76 -7.85 -7.15
N GLY A 105 18.91 -8.23 -6.59
CA GLY A 105 20.23 -7.90 -7.11
C GLY A 105 20.51 -6.39 -7.07
N VAL A 106 20.23 -5.75 -5.93
CA VAL A 106 20.48 -4.31 -5.70
C VAL A 106 21.97 -4.02 -5.73
N GLN A 107 22.40 -3.11 -6.58
CA GLN A 107 23.82 -2.76 -6.74
C GLN A 107 24.22 -1.46 -6.01
N SER A 108 23.30 -0.52 -5.90
CA SER A 108 23.46 0.71 -5.14
C SER A 108 22.39 0.79 -4.08
N LEU A 109 22.78 1.00 -2.82
CA LEU A 109 21.89 1.04 -1.68
C LEU A 109 21.97 2.39 -0.97
N ILE A 110 20.85 3.06 -0.86
CA ILE A 110 20.69 4.29 -0.09
C ILE A 110 20.03 3.95 1.22
N VAL A 111 20.57 4.42 2.33
CA VAL A 111 20.16 4.06 3.68
C VAL A 111 19.95 5.33 4.52
N ASP A 112 18.85 5.37 5.24
CA ASP A 112 18.67 6.38 6.29
C ASP A 112 19.73 6.15 7.39
N PRO A 113 20.43 7.18 7.90
CA PRO A 113 21.48 7.02 8.91
C PRO A 113 21.07 6.21 10.13
N GLU A 114 19.80 6.30 10.55
CA GLU A 114 19.24 5.55 11.68
C GLU A 114 19.16 4.03 11.44
N LEU A 115 19.30 3.58 10.18
CA LEU A 115 19.13 2.19 9.76
C LEU A 115 20.43 1.54 9.25
N THR A 116 21.56 2.22 9.37
CA THR A 116 22.86 1.70 8.89
C THR A 116 23.30 0.46 9.65
N GLU A 117 23.03 0.37 10.95
CA GLU A 117 23.41 -0.79 11.78
C GLU A 117 22.77 -2.09 11.31
N VAL A 118 21.49 -2.05 10.88
CA VAL A 118 20.81 -3.26 10.37
C VAL A 118 21.43 -3.72 9.05
N ILE A 119 21.87 -2.81 8.18
CA ILE A 119 22.56 -3.15 6.93
C ILE A 119 23.96 -3.65 7.21
N ASP A 120 24.71 -3.00 8.11
CA ASP A 120 26.07 -3.39 8.47
C ASP A 120 26.15 -4.81 9.04
N SER A 121 25.09 -5.25 9.77
CA SER A 121 25.00 -6.60 10.30
C SER A 121 24.97 -7.71 9.23
N VAL A 122 24.63 -7.37 7.97
CA VAL A 122 24.50 -8.32 6.85
C VAL A 122 25.30 -7.92 5.62
N ARG A 123 26.06 -6.83 5.70
CA ARG A 123 26.73 -6.16 4.58
C ARG A 123 27.60 -7.09 3.72
N ASP A 124 28.34 -7.97 4.35
CA ASP A 124 29.26 -8.91 3.66
C ASP A 124 28.55 -9.90 2.72
N ARG A 125 27.23 -10.03 2.84
CA ARG A 125 26.40 -10.93 2.04
C ARG A 125 25.61 -10.19 0.94
N LEU A 126 25.66 -8.86 0.92
CA LEU A 126 24.89 -8.06 -0.02
C LEU A 126 25.66 -7.90 -1.35
N PRO A 127 24.95 -7.93 -2.50
CA PRO A 127 25.57 -7.72 -3.81
C PRO A 127 25.88 -6.26 -4.10
N CYS A 128 25.67 -5.36 -3.15
CA CYS A 128 25.81 -3.92 -3.33
C CYS A 128 27.27 -3.50 -3.47
N HIS A 129 27.55 -2.66 -4.46
CA HIS A 129 28.88 -2.06 -4.69
C HIS A 129 28.98 -0.65 -4.14
N HIS A 130 27.86 0.06 -4.02
CA HIS A 130 27.80 1.44 -3.57
C HIS A 130 26.79 1.58 -2.44
N TYR A 131 27.23 2.21 -1.36
CA TYR A 131 26.43 2.48 -0.17
C TYR A 131 26.43 3.98 0.09
N PHE A 132 25.23 4.56 0.19
CA PHE A 132 25.02 5.95 0.53
C PHE A 132 24.21 6.05 1.81
N ALA A 133 24.59 6.94 2.72
CA ALA A 133 23.69 7.47 3.72
C ALA A 133 22.96 8.70 3.14
N VAL A 134 21.68 8.86 3.44
CA VAL A 134 20.91 10.03 2.96
C VAL A 134 21.58 11.30 3.43
N GLU A 135 21.95 11.37 4.71
CA GLU A 135 22.68 12.46 5.36
C GLU A 135 23.85 11.91 6.18
N GLY A 136 24.83 12.78 6.46
CA GLY A 136 26.00 12.39 7.25
C GLY A 136 26.93 11.42 6.53
N THR A 137 27.96 10.97 7.22
CA THR A 137 29.00 10.06 6.70
C THR A 137 29.26 8.91 7.68
N PRO A 138 28.30 8.01 7.92
CA PRO A 138 28.57 6.81 8.69
C PRO A 138 29.72 6.01 8.07
N PRO A 139 30.52 5.27 8.84
CA PRO A 139 31.65 4.51 8.30
C PRO A 139 31.21 3.58 7.15
N GLY A 140 31.87 3.69 6.01
CA GLY A 140 31.59 2.86 4.84
C GLY A 140 30.41 3.35 3.96
N TYR A 141 29.87 4.54 4.21
CA TYR A 141 28.84 5.16 3.41
C TYR A 141 29.29 6.51 2.86
N ASP A 142 28.98 6.77 1.60
CA ASP A 142 29.07 8.11 1.02
C ASP A 142 27.85 8.95 1.46
N CYS A 143 28.00 10.26 1.65
CA CYS A 143 26.86 11.14 1.92
C CYS A 143 26.13 11.50 0.62
N LEU A 144 24.88 11.06 0.46
CA LEU A 144 24.08 11.33 -0.74
C LEU A 144 23.80 12.83 -0.89
N GLU A 145 23.48 13.52 0.21
CA GLU A 145 23.21 14.97 0.19
C GLU A 145 24.43 15.77 -0.27
N GLN A 146 25.61 15.45 0.25
CA GLN A 146 26.84 16.10 -0.18
C GLN A 146 27.17 15.77 -1.65
N ALA A 147 27.09 14.51 -2.04
CA ALA A 147 27.31 14.09 -3.41
C ALA A 147 26.35 14.79 -4.39
N THR A 148 25.07 14.94 -3.98
CA THR A 148 24.05 15.66 -4.75
C THR A 148 24.36 17.15 -4.88
N ALA A 149 24.85 17.80 -3.80
CA ALA A 149 25.19 19.21 -3.83
C ALA A 149 26.35 19.49 -4.81
N GLU A 150 27.35 18.60 -4.84
CA GLU A 150 28.57 18.72 -5.67
C GLU A 150 28.35 18.24 -7.12
N ALA A 151 27.33 17.45 -7.39
CA ALA A 151 27.09 16.86 -8.71
C ALA A 151 26.64 17.88 -9.75
N GLU A 152 27.05 17.63 -10.99
CA GLU A 152 26.43 18.28 -12.16
C GLU A 152 25.08 17.61 -12.48
N ALA A 153 24.09 18.44 -12.81
CA ALA A 153 22.78 17.95 -13.21
C ALA A 153 22.86 17.28 -14.59
N THR A 154 22.40 16.05 -14.71
CA THR A 154 22.26 15.41 -16.02
C THR A 154 20.97 15.83 -16.70
N SER A 155 21.06 16.13 -17.99
CA SER A 155 19.86 16.39 -18.83
C SER A 155 19.34 15.12 -19.51
N ASP A 156 20.13 14.03 -19.50
CA ASP A 156 19.78 12.81 -20.21
C ASP A 156 18.78 12.00 -19.40
N ILE A 157 17.61 11.81 -19.96
CA ILE A 157 16.56 10.94 -19.43
C ILE A 157 16.43 9.77 -20.39
N ALA A 158 16.49 8.55 -19.86
CA ALA A 158 16.32 7.35 -20.63
C ALA A 158 14.93 7.30 -21.29
N SER A 159 14.87 6.86 -22.53
CA SER A 159 13.58 6.52 -23.15
C SER A 159 13.14 5.18 -22.61
N SER A 160 11.89 5.10 -22.14
CA SER A 160 11.28 3.88 -21.62
C SER A 160 9.97 3.59 -22.32
N SER A 161 9.72 2.31 -22.57
CA SER A 161 8.42 1.82 -23.04
C SER A 161 7.43 1.69 -21.88
N ALA A 162 6.16 1.52 -22.18
CA ALA A 162 5.13 1.23 -21.17
C ALA A 162 5.41 -0.10 -20.41
N HIS A 163 6.16 -1.02 -21.01
CA HIS A 163 6.43 -2.36 -20.47
C HIS A 163 7.74 -2.46 -19.67
N ASP A 164 8.54 -1.40 -19.64
CA ASP A 164 9.78 -1.38 -18.87
C ASP A 164 9.46 -1.25 -17.38
N THR A 165 10.12 -2.11 -16.57
CA THR A 165 9.95 -2.11 -15.11
C THR A 165 10.64 -0.90 -14.51
N LEU A 166 9.92 -0.17 -13.66
CA LEU A 166 10.46 0.98 -12.91
C LEU A 166 10.55 0.73 -11.40
N LEU A 167 9.72 -0.18 -10.88
CA LEU A 167 9.68 -0.53 -9.46
C LEU A 167 9.65 -2.06 -9.31
N ILE A 168 10.37 -2.58 -8.31
CA ILE A 168 10.15 -3.92 -7.78
C ILE A 168 9.77 -3.77 -6.32
N MET A 169 8.52 -4.09 -5.98
CA MET A 169 8.01 -3.98 -4.61
C MET A 169 7.78 -5.36 -4.02
N TYR A 170 8.46 -5.65 -2.91
CA TYR A 170 8.34 -6.95 -2.27
C TYR A 170 7.09 -7.02 -1.39
N THR A 171 6.31 -8.08 -1.62
CA THR A 171 5.13 -8.42 -0.83
C THR A 171 5.39 -9.68 -0.01
N SER A 172 4.78 -9.76 1.18
CA SER A 172 4.82 -10.98 1.98
C SER A 172 4.04 -12.07 1.25
N GLY A 173 4.76 -13.01 0.64
CA GLY A 173 4.16 -14.15 -0.05
C GLY A 173 3.35 -15.03 0.90
N THR A 174 2.34 -15.70 0.36
CA THR A 174 1.53 -16.68 1.11
C THR A 174 2.29 -17.97 1.46
N THR A 175 3.48 -18.14 0.87
CA THR A 175 4.30 -19.39 0.93
C THR A 175 5.62 -19.20 1.66
N GLY A 176 5.81 -18.13 2.43
CA GLY A 176 6.96 -17.90 3.31
C GLY A 176 7.93 -16.83 2.82
N LEU A 177 8.52 -16.94 1.64
CA LEU A 177 9.48 -15.94 1.15
C LEU A 177 8.79 -14.78 0.41
N PRO A 178 9.26 -13.52 0.60
CA PRO A 178 8.74 -12.37 -0.13
C PRO A 178 8.91 -12.51 -1.64
N LYS A 179 7.96 -11.95 -2.41
CA LYS A 179 8.00 -11.91 -3.87
C LYS A 179 8.03 -10.45 -4.34
N GLY A 180 8.91 -10.13 -5.28
CA GLY A 180 9.02 -8.81 -5.86
C GLY A 180 8.04 -8.61 -7.01
N ALA A 181 6.97 -7.85 -6.82
CA ALA A 181 6.06 -7.47 -7.90
C ALA A 181 6.73 -6.43 -8.80
N MET A 182 6.83 -6.72 -10.10
CA MET A 182 7.38 -5.81 -11.11
C MET A 182 6.30 -4.85 -11.61
N LEU A 183 6.43 -3.57 -11.27
CA LEU A 183 5.56 -2.53 -11.78
C LEU A 183 6.26 -1.78 -12.93
N THR A 184 5.53 -1.60 -14.03
CA THR A 184 6.05 -0.94 -15.24
C THR A 184 5.63 0.52 -15.28
N HIS A 185 6.27 1.31 -16.14
CA HIS A 185 5.85 2.69 -16.43
C HIS A 185 4.38 2.77 -16.84
N GLY A 186 3.93 1.83 -17.68
CA GLY A 186 2.53 1.73 -18.06
C GLY A 186 1.60 1.47 -16.89
N ASN A 187 1.98 0.55 -15.98
CA ASN A 187 1.16 0.24 -14.81
C ASN A 187 0.92 1.50 -13.94
N ILE A 188 1.98 2.24 -13.64
CA ILE A 188 1.90 3.47 -12.84
C ILE A 188 1.08 4.55 -13.54
N VAL A 189 1.32 4.79 -14.83
CA VAL A 189 0.58 5.81 -15.60
C VAL A 189 -0.92 5.49 -15.63
N TRP A 190 -1.28 4.25 -15.98
CA TRP A 190 -2.69 3.87 -16.08
C TRP A 190 -3.39 3.79 -14.72
N ASN A 191 -2.66 3.35 -13.68
CA ASN A 191 -3.18 3.44 -12.31
C ASN A 191 -3.56 4.88 -11.95
N ASN A 192 -2.66 5.83 -12.23
CA ASN A 192 -2.89 7.22 -11.84
C ASN A 192 -3.93 7.91 -12.73
N VAL A 193 -4.06 7.52 -14.01
CA VAL A 193 -5.20 7.93 -14.83
C VAL A 193 -6.52 7.47 -14.22
N ASN A 194 -6.62 6.19 -13.86
CA ASN A 194 -7.80 5.64 -13.21
C ASN A 194 -8.11 6.35 -11.87
N ALA A 195 -7.10 6.51 -11.02
CA ALA A 195 -7.25 7.14 -9.72
C ALA A 195 -7.68 8.61 -9.83
N ASN A 196 -7.03 9.39 -10.69
CA ASN A 196 -7.34 10.82 -10.87
C ASN A 196 -8.74 11.03 -11.43
N LEU A 197 -9.21 10.17 -12.36
CA LEU A 197 -10.58 10.20 -12.85
C LEU A 197 -11.59 9.84 -11.76
N ALA A 198 -11.30 8.81 -10.96
CA ALA A 198 -12.20 8.36 -9.90
C ALA A 198 -12.28 9.35 -8.72
N PHE A 199 -11.18 10.01 -8.39
CA PHE A 199 -11.11 10.98 -7.31
C PHE A 199 -11.57 12.39 -7.73
N GLY A 200 -11.68 12.66 -9.04
CA GLY A 200 -11.93 14.00 -9.54
C GLY A 200 -10.76 14.95 -9.27
N ALA A 201 -9.54 14.42 -9.23
CA ALA A 201 -8.34 15.12 -8.78
C ALA A 201 -7.97 16.30 -9.67
N LYS A 202 -7.47 17.39 -9.05
CA LYS A 202 -7.07 18.63 -9.69
C LYS A 202 -5.62 18.95 -9.30
N ASN A 203 -4.92 19.70 -10.13
CA ASN A 203 -3.56 20.17 -9.84
C ASN A 203 -3.48 21.20 -8.71
N THR A 204 -4.63 21.72 -8.27
CA THR A 204 -4.76 22.63 -7.10
C THR A 204 -4.95 21.87 -5.79
N ASP A 205 -5.16 20.56 -5.83
CA ASP A 205 -5.36 19.75 -4.63
C ASP A 205 -4.04 19.63 -3.86
N VAL A 206 -4.17 19.63 -2.53
CA VAL A 206 -3.05 19.43 -1.61
C VAL A 206 -3.14 18.01 -1.07
N LEU A 207 -2.17 17.17 -1.44
CA LEU A 207 -2.16 15.77 -1.07
C LEU A 207 -1.28 15.56 0.18
N LEU A 208 -1.72 14.68 1.09
CA LEU A 208 -0.95 14.32 2.26
C LEU A 208 -0.54 12.84 2.22
N THR A 209 0.73 12.57 2.46
CA THR A 209 1.28 11.24 2.65
C THR A 209 1.90 11.09 4.04
N ALA A 210 1.27 10.26 4.89
CA ALA A 210 1.80 9.79 6.16
C ALA A 210 1.97 8.26 6.17
N ALA A 211 1.35 7.56 5.21
CA ALA A 211 1.56 6.13 5.00
C ALA A 211 2.99 5.87 4.48
N PRO A 212 3.62 4.73 4.84
CA PRO A 212 4.99 4.44 4.42
C PRO A 212 5.16 4.37 2.91
N LEU A 213 6.19 5.04 2.37
CA LEU A 213 6.50 5.08 0.93
C LEU A 213 7.01 3.74 0.38
N PHE A 214 7.46 2.82 1.23
CA PHE A 214 7.85 1.48 0.78
C PHE A 214 6.62 0.58 0.49
N HIS A 215 5.40 1.02 0.81
CA HIS A 215 4.16 0.40 0.38
C HIS A 215 3.54 1.14 -0.78
N ILE A 216 2.96 0.38 -1.72
CA ILE A 216 2.34 0.96 -2.92
C ILE A 216 1.22 1.95 -2.59
N GLY A 217 0.47 1.75 -1.50
CA GLY A 217 -0.56 2.68 -1.05
C GLY A 217 0.01 4.05 -0.69
N GLY A 218 1.08 4.13 0.11
CA GLY A 218 1.79 5.38 0.41
C GLY A 218 2.48 5.97 -0.81
N LEU A 219 3.05 5.11 -1.66
CA LEU A 219 3.85 5.55 -2.79
C LEU A 219 3.00 6.05 -3.96
N ASN A 220 1.96 5.32 -4.38
CA ASN A 220 1.29 5.59 -5.65
C ASN A 220 -0.15 6.10 -5.54
N VAL A 221 -0.82 6.01 -4.37
CA VAL A 221 -2.16 6.61 -4.25
C VAL A 221 -2.06 8.13 -4.23
N MET A 222 -1.16 8.70 -3.40
CA MET A 222 -0.98 10.15 -3.27
C MET A 222 0.33 10.64 -3.88
N THR A 223 1.47 10.00 -3.55
CA THR A 223 2.80 10.57 -3.80
C THR A 223 3.13 10.69 -5.28
N ILE A 224 3.20 9.58 -6.05
CA ILE A 224 3.52 9.67 -7.49
C ILE A 224 2.45 10.45 -8.23
N SER A 225 1.17 10.29 -7.88
CA SER A 225 0.06 11.03 -8.46
C SER A 225 0.23 12.54 -8.29
N ALA A 226 0.62 13.03 -7.09
CA ALA A 226 0.89 14.45 -6.85
C ALA A 226 1.91 15.01 -7.86
N PHE A 227 3.03 14.31 -8.04
CA PHE A 227 4.09 14.75 -8.96
C PHE A 227 3.68 14.73 -10.43
N GLN A 228 2.88 13.76 -10.85
CA GLN A 228 2.37 13.73 -12.22
C GLN A 228 1.35 14.85 -12.50
N MET A 229 0.59 15.25 -11.49
CA MET A 229 -0.39 16.34 -11.61
C MET A 229 0.20 17.74 -11.40
N GLY A 230 1.38 17.84 -10.79
CA GLY A 230 1.98 19.12 -10.40
C GLY A 230 1.35 19.70 -9.13
N SER A 231 0.78 18.85 -8.27
CA SER A 231 0.12 19.20 -7.02
C SER A 231 1.12 19.24 -5.86
N PRO A 232 0.92 20.10 -4.83
CA PRO A 232 1.73 20.06 -3.62
C PRO A 232 1.49 18.77 -2.81
N LEU A 233 2.60 18.19 -2.33
CA LEU A 233 2.61 17.05 -1.43
C LEU A 233 3.04 17.48 -0.03
N VAL A 234 2.18 17.32 0.96
CA VAL A 234 2.55 17.37 2.38
C VAL A 234 3.02 15.99 2.78
N LEU A 235 4.31 15.86 3.07
CA LEU A 235 4.95 14.60 3.43
C LEU A 235 5.25 14.58 4.93
N LEU A 236 4.81 13.52 5.62
CA LEU A 236 5.18 13.29 7.02
C LEU A 236 6.13 12.09 7.10
N ARG A 237 7.17 12.23 7.94
CA ARG A 237 8.21 11.20 8.11
C ARG A 237 7.63 9.86 8.54
N HIS A 238 6.64 9.89 9.42
CA HIS A 238 5.84 8.74 9.87
C HIS A 238 4.44 9.21 10.25
N PHE A 239 3.55 8.26 10.42
CA PHE A 239 2.20 8.56 10.89
C PHE A 239 2.23 8.92 12.38
N ASP A 240 1.70 10.09 12.70
CA ASP A 240 1.36 10.56 14.03
C ASP A 240 0.01 11.29 13.94
N PRO A 241 -1.00 10.92 14.75
CA PRO A 241 -2.35 11.49 14.66
C PRO A 241 -2.39 13.01 14.83
N GLU A 242 -1.62 13.55 15.78
CA GLU A 242 -1.57 15.00 16.04
C GLU A 242 -0.92 15.73 14.88
N ALA A 243 0.21 15.22 14.39
CA ALA A 243 0.92 15.81 13.26
C ALA A 243 0.08 15.80 11.98
N VAL A 244 -0.68 14.72 11.72
CA VAL A 244 -1.59 14.63 10.56
C VAL A 244 -2.69 15.66 10.67
N LEU A 245 -3.38 15.75 11.83
CA LEU A 245 -4.45 16.71 12.06
C LEU A 245 -3.95 18.17 11.91
N ALA A 246 -2.80 18.48 12.51
CA ALA A 246 -2.17 19.79 12.39
C ALA A 246 -1.77 20.12 10.94
N ALA A 247 -1.27 19.12 10.19
CA ALA A 247 -0.91 19.31 8.79
C ALA A 247 -2.13 19.56 7.89
N ILE A 248 -3.24 18.86 8.13
CA ILE A 248 -4.51 19.07 7.40
C ILE A 248 -4.98 20.51 7.58
N GLU A 249 -5.07 20.99 8.81
CA GLU A 249 -5.54 22.35 9.09
C GLU A 249 -4.59 23.42 8.55
N ARG A 250 -3.27 23.25 8.78
CA ARG A 250 -2.24 24.23 8.40
C ARG A 250 -2.11 24.38 6.89
N HIS A 251 -2.07 23.27 6.18
CA HIS A 251 -1.77 23.24 4.75
C HIS A 251 -3.01 23.10 3.87
N LYS A 252 -4.21 23.09 4.49
CA LYS A 252 -5.50 22.93 3.80
C LYS A 252 -5.48 21.70 2.88
N VAL A 253 -5.07 20.56 3.45
CA VAL A 253 -5.02 19.27 2.74
C VAL A 253 -6.41 18.91 2.24
N THR A 254 -6.47 18.49 0.98
CA THR A 254 -7.74 18.09 0.32
C THR A 254 -7.89 16.56 0.23
N HIS A 255 -6.78 15.84 0.08
CA HIS A 255 -6.78 14.39 -0.12
C HIS A 255 -5.74 13.71 0.76
N MET A 256 -6.14 12.59 1.37
CA MET A 256 -5.24 11.72 2.13
C MET A 256 -5.64 10.26 1.94
N PHE A 257 -4.63 9.39 1.80
CA PHE A 257 -4.78 7.93 1.88
C PHE A 257 -4.26 7.41 3.23
N GLY A 258 -4.97 6.44 3.81
CA GLY A 258 -4.52 5.76 5.01
C GLY A 258 -5.16 4.39 5.22
N ALA A 259 -4.56 3.58 6.10
CA ALA A 259 -5.17 2.37 6.62
C ALA A 259 -6.27 2.72 7.65
N PRO A 260 -7.27 1.83 7.88
CA PRO A 260 -8.33 2.08 8.86
C PRO A 260 -7.82 2.47 10.25
N ALA A 261 -6.74 1.83 10.73
CA ALA A 261 -6.14 2.14 12.03
C ALA A 261 -5.62 3.59 12.12
N MET A 262 -5.09 4.15 11.02
CA MET A 262 -4.62 5.55 11.01
C MET A 262 -5.80 6.49 11.27
N PHE A 263 -6.90 6.30 10.57
CA PHE A 263 -8.12 7.12 10.74
C PHE A 263 -8.78 6.90 12.10
N LEU A 264 -8.75 5.67 12.62
CA LEU A 264 -9.24 5.38 13.96
C LEU A 264 -8.43 6.16 15.01
N PHE A 265 -7.11 6.11 14.97
CA PHE A 265 -6.25 6.85 15.90
C PHE A 265 -6.41 8.36 15.76
N MET A 266 -6.59 8.87 14.55
CA MET A 266 -6.93 10.28 14.35
C MET A 266 -8.24 10.64 15.04
N SER A 267 -9.29 9.83 14.88
CA SER A 267 -10.61 10.09 15.43
C SER A 267 -10.64 10.01 16.98
N GLN A 268 -9.77 9.22 17.58
CA GLN A 268 -9.62 9.09 19.03
C GLN A 268 -8.73 10.18 19.64
N HIS A 269 -7.96 10.90 18.82
CA HIS A 269 -7.06 11.94 19.34
C HIS A 269 -7.83 13.18 19.82
N PRO A 270 -7.50 13.79 21.00
CA PRO A 270 -8.20 14.93 21.56
C PRO A 270 -8.28 16.16 20.61
N ALA A 271 -7.32 16.31 19.71
CA ALA A 271 -7.32 17.38 18.71
C ALA A 271 -8.39 17.17 17.63
N PHE A 272 -8.86 15.94 17.37
CA PHE A 272 -9.78 15.64 16.26
C PHE A 272 -11.03 16.50 16.26
N SER A 273 -11.67 16.67 17.44
CA SER A 273 -12.90 17.47 17.56
C SER A 273 -12.68 18.97 17.36
N LYS A 274 -11.44 19.46 17.47
CA LYS A 274 -11.07 20.89 17.43
C LYS A 274 -10.46 21.29 16.10
N THR A 275 -9.89 20.34 15.35
CA THR A 275 -9.21 20.59 14.08
C THR A 275 -10.22 20.95 12.98
N ASP A 276 -9.91 21.98 12.22
CA ASP A 276 -10.65 22.34 11.00
C ASP A 276 -10.30 21.36 9.87
N LEU A 277 -11.22 20.45 9.58
CA LEU A 277 -11.14 19.48 8.51
C LEU A 277 -11.92 19.88 7.24
N SER A 278 -12.42 21.11 7.17
CA SER A 278 -13.28 21.59 6.08
C SER A 278 -12.61 21.66 4.71
N SER A 279 -11.28 21.60 4.67
CA SER A 279 -10.52 21.55 3.41
C SER A 279 -10.50 20.16 2.76
N ILE A 280 -10.87 19.11 3.50
CA ILE A 280 -10.85 17.74 2.99
C ILE A 280 -11.98 17.55 1.97
N ASP A 281 -11.61 17.21 0.75
CA ASP A 281 -12.54 16.72 -0.28
C ASP A 281 -12.78 15.23 -0.14
N ILE A 282 -11.69 14.44 0.00
CA ILE A 282 -11.77 12.98 0.09
C ILE A 282 -10.71 12.43 1.06
N LEU A 283 -11.13 11.58 1.99
CA LEU A 283 -10.26 10.64 2.68
C LEU A 283 -10.42 9.24 2.08
N ILE A 284 -9.32 8.62 1.70
CA ILE A 284 -9.31 7.29 1.07
C ILE A 284 -8.80 6.27 2.07
N VAL A 285 -9.64 5.32 2.42
CA VAL A 285 -9.29 4.21 3.30
C VAL A 285 -9.09 2.93 2.48
N GLY A 286 -8.01 2.20 2.78
CA GLY A 286 -7.70 0.95 2.09
C GLY A 286 -6.65 0.12 2.82
N ALA A 287 -6.11 -0.89 2.15
CA ALA A 287 -5.12 -1.83 2.65
C ALA A 287 -5.63 -2.85 3.72
N ALA A 288 -6.79 -2.62 4.33
CA ALA A 288 -7.46 -3.52 5.27
C ALA A 288 -8.97 -3.28 5.26
N PRO A 289 -9.78 -4.23 5.73
CA PRO A 289 -11.22 -4.02 5.95
C PRO A 289 -11.47 -2.81 6.85
N CYS A 290 -12.44 -1.97 6.47
CA CYS A 290 -12.80 -0.76 7.21
C CYS A 290 -14.13 -0.97 7.95
N PRO A 291 -14.19 -0.77 9.28
CA PRO A 291 -15.44 -0.81 10.01
C PRO A 291 -16.43 0.25 9.53
N GLU A 292 -17.69 -0.11 9.35
CA GLU A 292 -18.74 0.81 8.92
C GLU A 292 -18.96 1.96 9.91
N SER A 293 -18.75 1.70 11.20
CA SER A 293 -18.81 2.71 12.27
C SER A 293 -17.79 3.83 12.06
N LEU A 294 -16.59 3.49 11.54
CA LEU A 294 -15.56 4.48 11.24
C LEU A 294 -15.95 5.34 10.03
N ILE A 295 -16.55 4.73 8.99
CA ILE A 295 -17.05 5.45 7.82
C ILE A 295 -18.16 6.45 8.25
N SER A 296 -19.10 5.99 9.07
CA SER A 296 -20.20 6.81 9.59
C SER A 296 -19.69 7.97 10.42
N LEU A 297 -18.69 7.75 11.30
CA LEU A 297 -18.10 8.78 12.16
C LEU A 297 -17.51 9.96 11.36
N TYR A 298 -16.78 9.66 10.27
CA TYR A 298 -16.25 10.73 9.40
C TYR A 298 -17.36 11.37 8.56
N GLY A 299 -18.36 10.59 8.11
CA GLY A 299 -19.54 11.08 7.41
C GLY A 299 -20.38 12.07 8.22
N GLU A 300 -20.55 11.85 9.54
CA GLU A 300 -21.22 12.78 10.46
C GLU A 300 -20.53 14.15 10.53
N ARG A 301 -19.22 14.21 10.23
CA ARG A 301 -18.46 15.46 10.10
C ARG A 301 -18.51 16.07 8.69
N GLY A 302 -19.31 15.52 7.79
CA GLY A 302 -19.43 15.97 6.40
C GLY A 302 -18.22 15.61 5.52
N ILE A 303 -17.38 14.67 5.95
CA ILE A 303 -16.18 14.25 5.22
C ILE A 303 -16.52 13.04 4.35
N SER A 304 -16.17 13.12 3.05
CA SER A 304 -16.26 11.98 2.14
C SER A 304 -15.19 10.94 2.50
N PHE A 305 -15.59 9.90 3.23
CA PHE A 305 -14.71 8.81 3.65
C PHE A 305 -14.91 7.61 2.72
N CYS A 306 -14.02 7.47 1.75
CA CYS A 306 -14.17 6.60 0.58
C CYS A 306 -13.30 5.36 0.70
N GLN A 307 -13.82 4.19 0.31
CA GLN A 307 -13.08 2.95 0.34
C GLN A 307 -12.40 2.67 -0.99
N GLY A 308 -11.11 2.27 -0.94
CA GLY A 308 -10.36 1.77 -2.07
C GLY A 308 -9.89 0.34 -1.82
N TYR A 309 -9.93 -0.49 -2.85
CA TYR A 309 -9.37 -1.83 -2.85
C TYR A 309 -8.29 -1.97 -3.92
N GLY A 310 -7.27 -2.74 -3.57
CA GLY A 310 -6.22 -3.13 -4.47
C GLY A 310 -5.02 -3.75 -3.75
N LEU A 311 -4.06 -4.13 -4.54
CA LEU A 311 -2.86 -4.85 -4.13
C LEU A 311 -1.62 -4.20 -4.76
N THR A 312 -0.43 -4.56 -4.31
CA THR A 312 0.80 -4.14 -5.00
C THR A 312 0.76 -4.54 -6.47
N GLU A 313 0.27 -5.72 -6.74
CA GLU A 313 0.11 -6.33 -8.06
C GLU A 313 -0.88 -5.57 -8.98
N THR A 314 -1.71 -4.68 -8.42
CA THR A 314 -2.66 -3.83 -9.17
C THR A 314 -2.26 -2.35 -9.20
N SER A 315 -1.11 -1.95 -8.66
CA SER A 315 -0.42 -0.64 -8.74
C SER A 315 -0.98 0.58 -7.97
N PRO A 316 -1.82 0.56 -6.94
CA PRO A 316 -2.58 -0.51 -6.33
C PRO A 316 -4.07 -0.56 -6.71
N PHE A 317 -4.59 0.32 -7.57
CA PHE A 317 -6.00 0.71 -7.68
C PHE A 317 -6.83 -0.30 -8.49
N ALA A 318 -7.68 -1.09 -7.83
CA ALA A 318 -8.56 -2.06 -8.47
C ALA A 318 -10.04 -1.68 -8.40
N SER A 319 -10.52 -1.12 -7.27
CA SER A 319 -11.88 -0.57 -7.17
C SER A 319 -11.95 0.60 -6.20
N PHE A 320 -13.01 1.40 -6.31
CA PHE A 320 -13.22 2.58 -5.49
C PHE A 320 -14.70 2.87 -5.23
N LEU A 321 -15.03 3.04 -3.97
CA LEU A 321 -16.33 3.54 -3.54
C LEU A 321 -16.24 5.05 -3.35
N GLY A 322 -16.66 5.78 -4.37
CA GLY A 322 -16.57 7.24 -4.41
C GLY A 322 -17.55 7.98 -3.48
N PRO A 323 -17.38 9.29 -3.33
CA PRO A 323 -18.12 10.11 -2.36
C PRO A 323 -19.64 10.09 -2.56
N GLN A 324 -20.13 9.89 -3.79
CA GLN A 324 -21.56 9.90 -4.10
C GLN A 324 -22.34 8.76 -3.44
N ARG A 325 -21.68 7.62 -3.19
CA ARG A 325 -22.32 6.39 -2.71
C ARG A 325 -21.66 5.79 -1.45
N CYS A 326 -20.66 6.48 -0.85
CA CYS A 326 -19.88 5.94 0.27
C CYS A 326 -20.72 5.61 1.51
N LEU A 327 -21.81 6.35 1.75
CA LEU A 327 -22.74 6.08 2.86
C LEU A 327 -23.91 5.15 2.48
N GLU A 328 -24.21 5.01 1.18
CA GLU A 328 -25.30 4.13 0.72
C GLU A 328 -24.85 2.68 0.54
N LYS A 329 -23.60 2.48 0.12
CA LYS A 329 -23.00 1.17 -0.16
C LYS A 329 -21.95 0.80 0.91
N LEU A 330 -22.32 0.97 2.18
CA LEU A 330 -21.46 0.60 3.31
C LEU A 330 -20.96 -0.84 3.16
N GLY A 331 -19.68 -1.06 3.50
CA GLY A 331 -19.01 -2.37 3.36
C GLY A 331 -18.53 -2.70 1.94
N SER A 332 -18.95 -1.96 0.91
CA SER A 332 -18.47 -2.16 -0.46
C SER A 332 -17.09 -1.53 -0.66
N ALA A 333 -16.25 -2.17 -1.46
CA ALA A 333 -15.00 -1.62 -1.99
C ALA A 333 -15.22 -0.79 -3.28
N GLY A 334 -16.46 -0.63 -3.74
CA GLY A 334 -16.85 0.22 -4.86
C GLY A 334 -16.83 -0.46 -6.23
N LEU A 335 -16.72 0.35 -7.26
CA LEU A 335 -16.71 -0.06 -8.66
C LEU A 335 -15.27 -0.11 -9.21
N PRO A 336 -14.98 -0.97 -10.19
CA PRO A 336 -13.72 -0.90 -10.93
C PRO A 336 -13.60 0.44 -11.65
N PRO A 337 -12.39 1.04 -11.74
CA PRO A 337 -12.18 2.27 -12.50
C PRO A 337 -12.26 2.00 -14.00
N VAL A 338 -12.35 3.08 -14.79
CA VAL A 338 -12.69 3.07 -16.24
C VAL A 338 -11.81 2.11 -17.09
N HIS A 339 -10.55 1.92 -16.71
CA HIS A 339 -9.61 1.07 -17.47
C HIS A 339 -9.27 -0.23 -16.75
N THR A 340 -10.10 -0.67 -15.80
CA THR A 340 -9.89 -1.91 -15.06
C THR A 340 -11.20 -2.68 -15.01
N ASP A 341 -11.13 -3.99 -15.24
CA ASP A 341 -12.26 -4.90 -15.16
C ASP A 341 -12.11 -5.80 -13.94
N ILE A 342 -13.22 -6.12 -13.29
CA ILE A 342 -13.31 -7.10 -12.22
C ILE A 342 -14.32 -8.16 -12.60
N ARG A 343 -13.98 -9.41 -12.37
CA ARG A 343 -14.92 -10.56 -12.43
C ARG A 343 -14.75 -11.41 -11.18
N ILE A 344 -15.83 -12.08 -10.81
CA ILE A 344 -15.82 -13.09 -9.75
C ILE A 344 -15.90 -14.45 -10.40
N VAL A 345 -15.05 -15.38 -9.98
CA VAL A 345 -14.99 -16.72 -10.57
C VAL A 345 -15.10 -17.81 -9.52
N ASP A 346 -15.65 -18.96 -9.91
CA ASP A 346 -15.67 -20.17 -9.10
C ASP A 346 -14.32 -20.94 -9.17
N GLY A 347 -14.25 -22.09 -8.49
CA GLY A 347 -13.07 -22.96 -8.49
C GLY A 347 -12.71 -23.57 -9.85
N SER A 348 -13.55 -23.42 -10.88
CA SER A 348 -13.31 -23.83 -12.27
C SER A 348 -12.89 -22.65 -13.18
N ASN A 349 -12.65 -21.47 -12.60
CA ASN A 349 -12.38 -20.20 -13.31
C ASN A 349 -13.56 -19.71 -14.18
N SER A 350 -14.77 -20.15 -13.87
CA SER A 350 -16.00 -19.70 -14.55
C SER A 350 -16.61 -18.51 -13.84
N PRO A 351 -17.04 -17.45 -14.55
CA PRO A 351 -17.74 -16.33 -13.94
C PRO A 351 -19.01 -16.77 -13.21
N VAL A 352 -19.25 -16.22 -12.02
CA VAL A 352 -20.45 -16.46 -11.21
C VAL A 352 -21.49 -15.34 -11.39
N ALA A 353 -22.73 -15.57 -10.96
CA ALA A 353 -23.79 -14.57 -10.99
C ALA A 353 -23.59 -13.46 -9.94
N ALA A 354 -24.37 -12.36 -10.06
CA ALA A 354 -24.39 -11.31 -9.05
C ALA A 354 -24.80 -11.89 -7.69
N ASN A 355 -24.17 -11.39 -6.61
CA ASN A 355 -24.31 -11.84 -5.23
C ASN A 355 -23.73 -13.25 -4.94
N GLU A 356 -23.17 -13.96 -5.91
CA GLU A 356 -22.47 -15.21 -5.68
C GLU A 356 -21.00 -14.93 -5.35
N ARG A 357 -20.47 -15.65 -4.35
CA ARG A 357 -19.09 -15.51 -3.87
C ARG A 357 -18.13 -16.35 -4.71
N GLY A 358 -16.97 -15.81 -4.98
CA GLY A 358 -15.88 -16.47 -5.68
C GLY A 358 -14.58 -15.70 -5.58
N GLU A 359 -13.54 -16.12 -6.29
CA GLU A 359 -12.28 -15.40 -6.35
C GLU A 359 -12.43 -14.12 -7.16
N ILE A 360 -11.87 -13.03 -6.63
CA ILE A 360 -11.81 -11.74 -7.32
C ILE A 360 -10.66 -11.77 -8.33
N CYS A 361 -11.00 -11.71 -9.61
CA CYS A 361 -10.03 -11.60 -10.70
C CYS A 361 -10.07 -10.20 -11.29
N ILE A 362 -8.90 -9.62 -11.55
CA ILE A 362 -8.74 -8.22 -11.96
C ILE A 362 -7.96 -8.18 -13.28
N LYS A 363 -8.40 -7.34 -14.23
CA LYS A 363 -7.73 -7.15 -15.50
C LYS A 363 -7.67 -5.68 -15.86
N GLY A 364 -6.51 -5.21 -16.29
CA GLY A 364 -6.32 -3.83 -16.70
C GLY A 364 -4.84 -3.50 -16.94
N PRO A 365 -4.57 -2.34 -17.52
CA PRO A 365 -3.20 -1.91 -17.79
C PRO A 365 -2.40 -1.58 -16.52
N ASN A 366 -3.05 -1.50 -15.37
CA ASN A 366 -2.47 -1.30 -14.04
C ASN A 366 -1.97 -2.61 -13.40
N ILE A 367 -2.22 -3.79 -14.00
CA ILE A 367 -1.76 -5.08 -13.47
C ILE A 367 -0.26 -5.23 -13.70
N MET A 368 0.45 -5.67 -12.67
CA MET A 368 1.90 -5.90 -12.69
C MET A 368 2.36 -6.73 -13.89
N LYS A 369 3.61 -6.57 -14.28
CA LYS A 369 4.25 -7.40 -15.31
C LYS A 369 4.41 -8.86 -14.88
N GLY A 370 4.51 -9.11 -13.57
CA GLY A 370 4.74 -10.41 -12.96
C GLY A 370 5.65 -10.29 -11.73
N TYR A 371 6.03 -11.44 -11.17
CA TYR A 371 6.96 -11.49 -10.05
C TYR A 371 8.41 -11.65 -10.54
N TRP A 372 9.31 -10.85 -9.99
CA TRP A 372 10.73 -10.85 -10.31
C TRP A 372 11.35 -12.24 -10.06
N ASN A 373 12.02 -12.77 -11.06
CA ASN A 373 12.67 -14.09 -11.03
C ASN A 373 11.75 -15.26 -10.60
N ARG A 374 10.42 -15.13 -10.76
CA ARG A 374 9.44 -16.15 -10.36
C ARG A 374 8.40 -16.37 -11.47
N PRO A 375 8.82 -16.98 -12.63
CA PRO A 375 7.90 -17.22 -13.74
C PRO A 375 6.71 -18.12 -13.37
N ASP A 376 6.93 -19.16 -12.55
CA ASP A 376 5.86 -20.06 -12.11
C ASP A 376 4.82 -19.34 -11.24
N ALA A 377 5.28 -18.49 -10.30
CA ALA A 377 4.39 -17.69 -9.49
C ALA A 377 3.62 -16.65 -10.34
N THR A 378 4.26 -16.12 -11.37
CA THR A 378 3.61 -15.21 -12.33
C THR A 378 2.53 -15.94 -13.12
N ALA A 379 2.82 -17.11 -13.69
CA ALA A 379 1.86 -17.93 -14.44
C ALA A 379 0.68 -18.42 -13.56
N SER A 380 0.92 -18.62 -12.26
CA SER A 380 -0.15 -18.96 -11.31
C SER A 380 -1.01 -17.75 -10.91
N ALA A 381 -0.46 -16.53 -10.99
CA ALA A 381 -1.16 -15.32 -10.57
C ALA A 381 -1.85 -14.61 -11.73
N ILE A 382 -1.37 -14.76 -12.97
CA ILE A 382 -1.94 -14.11 -14.16
C ILE A 382 -2.23 -15.20 -15.19
N ASP A 383 -3.51 -15.37 -15.50
CA ASP A 383 -3.95 -16.40 -16.46
C ASP A 383 -3.61 -16.02 -17.92
N GLU A 384 -3.79 -16.96 -18.86
CA GLU A 384 -3.50 -16.77 -20.28
C GLU A 384 -4.33 -15.66 -20.93
N LEU A 385 -5.46 -15.29 -20.34
CA LEU A 385 -6.33 -14.20 -20.79
C LEU A 385 -5.95 -12.85 -20.15
N GLY A 386 -4.92 -12.81 -19.29
CA GLY A 386 -4.42 -11.62 -18.62
C GLY A 386 -5.23 -11.20 -17.38
N TRP A 387 -6.01 -12.11 -16.79
CA TRP A 387 -6.66 -11.87 -15.51
C TRP A 387 -5.70 -12.19 -14.36
N PHE A 388 -5.56 -11.25 -13.47
CA PHE A 388 -4.82 -11.42 -12.22
C PHE A 388 -5.76 -12.03 -11.16
N HIS A 389 -5.38 -13.18 -10.64
CA HIS A 389 -6.03 -13.89 -9.55
C HIS A 389 -5.55 -13.31 -8.23
N SER A 390 -6.42 -12.56 -7.55
CA SER A 390 -6.02 -11.81 -6.35
C SER A 390 -5.80 -12.69 -5.12
N GLY A 391 -6.40 -13.88 -5.09
CA GLY A 391 -6.51 -14.73 -3.91
C GLY A 391 -7.44 -14.13 -2.84
N ASP A 392 -8.19 -13.09 -3.15
CA ASP A 392 -9.26 -12.54 -2.33
C ASP A 392 -10.61 -13.10 -2.80
N VAL A 393 -11.52 -13.35 -1.88
CA VAL A 393 -12.88 -13.78 -2.13
C VAL A 393 -13.84 -12.63 -1.96
N GLY A 394 -14.76 -12.49 -2.90
CA GLY A 394 -15.78 -11.44 -2.86
C GLY A 394 -16.96 -11.74 -3.76
N TYR A 395 -17.83 -10.78 -3.91
CA TYR A 395 -18.94 -10.82 -4.85
C TYR A 395 -19.22 -9.43 -5.42
N LEU A 396 -19.87 -9.37 -6.57
CA LEU A 396 -20.44 -8.16 -7.14
C LEU A 396 -21.95 -8.16 -6.86
N ASP A 397 -22.49 -7.02 -6.41
CA ASP A 397 -23.95 -6.89 -6.32
C ASP A 397 -24.57 -6.66 -7.72
N GLU A 398 -25.91 -6.54 -7.79
CA GLU A 398 -26.64 -6.33 -9.04
C GLU A 398 -26.28 -5.03 -9.77
N GLU A 399 -25.71 -4.04 -9.05
CA GLU A 399 -25.22 -2.78 -9.59
C GLU A 399 -23.72 -2.82 -9.94
N GLY A 400 -23.04 -3.96 -9.70
CA GLY A 400 -21.62 -4.17 -9.98
C GLY A 400 -20.66 -3.68 -8.88
N TYR A 401 -21.17 -3.31 -7.70
CA TYR A 401 -20.33 -2.94 -6.56
C TYR A 401 -19.66 -4.16 -5.96
N LEU A 402 -18.34 -4.07 -5.75
CA LEU A 402 -17.52 -5.13 -5.17
C LEU A 402 -17.65 -5.15 -3.64
N TYR A 403 -17.88 -6.33 -3.10
CA TYR A 403 -17.79 -6.61 -1.66
C TYR A 403 -16.72 -7.67 -1.43
N ILE A 404 -15.75 -7.37 -0.57
CA ILE A 404 -14.64 -8.27 -0.23
C ILE A 404 -15.06 -9.05 1.00
N CYS A 405 -15.03 -10.37 0.90
CA CYS A 405 -15.40 -11.25 2.00
C CYS A 405 -14.19 -11.64 2.85
N ASP A 406 -13.12 -12.14 2.23
CA ASP A 406 -11.89 -12.56 2.91
C ASP A 406 -10.78 -12.93 1.92
N ARG A 407 -9.67 -13.44 2.45
CA ARG A 407 -8.65 -14.15 1.69
C ARG A 407 -9.05 -15.60 1.47
N LEU A 408 -8.88 -16.10 0.26
CA LEU A 408 -9.19 -17.50 -0.08
C LEU A 408 -8.48 -18.50 0.85
N LYS A 409 -7.25 -18.22 1.23
CA LYS A 409 -6.44 -19.04 2.14
C LYS A 409 -6.78 -18.91 3.62
N ASP A 410 -7.50 -17.87 4.02
CA ASP A 410 -7.89 -17.61 5.41
C ASP A 410 -9.33 -18.07 5.70
N MET A 411 -10.09 -18.40 4.65
CA MET A 411 -11.43 -18.96 4.76
C MET A 411 -11.42 -20.23 5.59
N VAL A 412 -12.33 -20.33 6.55
CA VAL A 412 -12.48 -21.51 7.43
C VAL A 412 -13.56 -22.42 6.88
N ILE A 413 -13.26 -23.71 6.74
CA ILE A 413 -14.24 -24.71 6.31
C ILE A 413 -14.74 -25.46 7.54
N SER A 414 -15.86 -25.00 8.09
CA SER A 414 -16.44 -25.57 9.32
C SER A 414 -17.73 -26.33 9.01
N GLY A 415 -17.72 -27.63 9.26
CA GLY A 415 -18.89 -28.50 8.98
C GLY A 415 -19.34 -28.55 7.52
N GLY A 416 -18.40 -28.30 6.58
CA GLY A 416 -18.67 -28.23 5.14
C GLY A 416 -19.18 -26.87 4.65
N GLU A 417 -19.32 -25.88 5.55
CA GLU A 417 -19.72 -24.52 5.24
C GLU A 417 -18.50 -23.58 5.22
N ASN A 418 -18.49 -22.67 4.25
CA ASN A 418 -17.44 -21.65 4.17
C ASN A 418 -17.74 -20.50 5.15
N VAL A 419 -16.87 -20.31 6.12
CA VAL A 419 -16.90 -19.17 7.04
C VAL A 419 -15.81 -18.19 6.66
N TYR A 420 -16.17 -16.94 6.48
CA TYR A 420 -15.25 -15.87 6.11
C TYR A 420 -14.85 -15.12 7.38
N PRO A 421 -13.60 -15.25 7.84
CA PRO A 421 -13.12 -14.60 9.07
C PRO A 421 -13.43 -13.11 9.14
N ALA A 422 -13.28 -12.35 8.06
CA ALA A 422 -13.54 -10.92 8.08
C ALA A 422 -15.01 -10.56 8.39
N GLU A 423 -15.97 -11.38 7.96
CA GLU A 423 -17.38 -11.21 8.29
C GLU A 423 -17.61 -11.41 9.81
N VAL A 424 -16.98 -12.43 10.37
CA VAL A 424 -17.09 -12.72 11.81
C VAL A 424 -16.34 -11.65 12.62
N GLU A 425 -15.12 -11.29 12.22
CA GLU A 425 -14.30 -10.24 12.86
C GLU A 425 -15.05 -8.91 12.92
N SER A 426 -15.74 -8.52 11.83
CA SER A 426 -16.49 -7.27 11.78
C SER A 426 -17.58 -7.21 12.83
N VAL A 427 -18.32 -8.32 13.04
CA VAL A 427 -19.35 -8.39 14.06
C VAL A 427 -18.76 -8.43 15.46
N LEU A 428 -17.70 -9.22 15.68
CA LEU A 428 -17.09 -9.35 16.99
C LEU A 428 -16.42 -8.05 17.45
N PHE A 429 -15.85 -7.28 16.51
CA PHE A 429 -15.21 -5.99 16.81
C PHE A 429 -16.18 -4.94 17.39
N GLU A 430 -17.47 -5.07 17.15
CA GLU A 430 -18.49 -4.19 17.76
C GLU A 430 -18.73 -4.47 19.25
N HIS A 431 -18.17 -5.56 19.79
CA HIS A 431 -18.32 -5.88 21.21
C HIS A 431 -17.49 -4.91 22.07
N PRO A 432 -18.09 -4.25 23.10
CA PRO A 432 -17.42 -3.18 23.85
C PRO A 432 -16.15 -3.61 24.60
N ALA A 433 -15.98 -4.90 24.92
CA ALA A 433 -14.79 -5.42 25.55
C ALA A 433 -13.65 -5.75 24.57
N ILE A 434 -13.87 -5.70 23.26
CA ILE A 434 -12.87 -6.07 22.26
C ILE A 434 -12.11 -4.84 21.76
N ALA A 435 -10.79 -4.83 21.95
CA ALA A 435 -9.88 -3.86 21.36
C ALA A 435 -9.38 -4.31 19.98
N GLU A 436 -9.06 -5.62 19.84
CA GLU A 436 -8.65 -6.23 18.57
C GLU A 436 -9.20 -7.66 18.48
N VAL A 437 -9.52 -8.12 17.28
CA VAL A 437 -9.95 -9.51 17.05
C VAL A 437 -9.45 -10.02 15.71
N ALA A 438 -9.06 -11.29 15.70
CA ALA A 438 -8.80 -12.06 14.50
C ALA A 438 -9.53 -13.39 14.59
N VAL A 439 -10.07 -13.87 13.48
CA VAL A 439 -10.74 -15.17 13.38
C VAL A 439 -9.90 -16.10 12.49
N ILE A 440 -9.68 -17.32 12.95
CA ILE A 440 -8.90 -18.36 12.27
C ILE A 440 -9.64 -19.69 12.34
N GLY A 441 -9.34 -20.58 11.37
CA GLY A 441 -9.68 -22.00 11.48
C GLY A 441 -8.59 -22.76 12.23
N LEU A 442 -8.97 -23.53 13.23
CA LEU A 442 -8.10 -24.51 13.87
C LEU A 442 -8.66 -25.92 13.63
N PRO A 443 -7.80 -26.96 13.50
CA PRO A 443 -8.25 -28.32 13.30
C PRO A 443 -9.27 -28.77 14.36
N ASP A 444 -10.32 -29.46 13.93
CA ASP A 444 -11.39 -29.97 14.80
C ASP A 444 -11.94 -31.28 14.26
N ASP A 445 -11.99 -32.30 15.12
CA ASP A 445 -12.41 -33.65 14.73
C ASP A 445 -13.88 -33.75 14.26
N THR A 446 -14.73 -32.81 14.72
CA THR A 446 -16.15 -32.80 14.41
C THR A 446 -16.48 -31.94 13.20
N TRP A 447 -15.83 -30.79 13.11
CA TRP A 447 -16.17 -29.74 12.15
C TRP A 447 -15.16 -29.61 10.99
N GLY A 448 -14.05 -30.39 11.02
CA GLY A 448 -12.90 -30.20 10.15
C GLY A 448 -12.06 -29.02 10.60
N GLU A 449 -12.65 -27.83 10.64
CA GLU A 449 -12.06 -26.65 11.26
C GLU A 449 -13.06 -25.99 12.24
N ALA A 450 -12.56 -25.63 13.41
CA ALA A 450 -13.28 -24.81 14.38
C ALA A 450 -13.07 -23.33 14.12
N VAL A 451 -14.15 -22.58 13.95
CA VAL A 451 -14.13 -21.11 13.92
C VAL A 451 -13.60 -20.64 15.28
N THR A 452 -12.42 -20.02 15.30
CA THR A 452 -11.72 -19.65 16.52
C THR A 452 -11.49 -18.14 16.53
N ALA A 453 -12.06 -17.45 17.52
CA ALA A 453 -11.76 -16.04 17.78
C ALA A 453 -10.51 -15.91 18.65
N VAL A 454 -9.60 -15.02 18.22
CA VAL A 454 -8.42 -14.59 18.99
C VAL A 454 -8.57 -13.11 19.24
N ALA A 455 -8.70 -12.69 20.50
CA ALA A 455 -9.05 -11.32 20.86
C ALA A 455 -8.07 -10.71 21.87
N ALA A 456 -7.72 -9.43 21.65
CA ALA A 456 -7.14 -8.58 22.67
C ALA A 456 -8.26 -7.70 23.26
N LEU A 457 -8.35 -7.63 24.56
CA LEU A 457 -9.42 -6.92 25.25
C LEU A 457 -9.05 -5.46 25.55
N VAL A 458 -10.06 -4.65 25.72
CA VAL A 458 -9.93 -3.32 26.30
C VAL A 458 -9.43 -3.49 27.76
N PRO A 459 -8.50 -2.66 28.25
CA PRO A 459 -8.02 -2.76 29.64
C PRO A 459 -9.16 -2.80 30.66
N ASP A 460 -8.98 -3.62 31.69
CA ASP A 460 -9.94 -3.81 32.78
C ASP A 460 -11.30 -4.41 32.36
N THR A 461 -11.35 -5.14 31.23
CA THR A 461 -12.54 -5.89 30.82
C THR A 461 -12.26 -7.41 30.76
N ASP A 462 -13.30 -8.20 30.94
CA ASP A 462 -13.30 -9.65 30.78
C ASP A 462 -14.29 -10.05 29.67
N LEU A 463 -14.06 -11.19 29.04
CA LEU A 463 -14.95 -11.73 27.99
C LEU A 463 -14.87 -13.25 27.97
N THR A 464 -16.01 -13.88 28.05
CA THR A 464 -16.17 -15.33 27.90
C THR A 464 -16.64 -15.71 26.48
N LEU A 465 -16.40 -16.96 26.08
CA LEU A 465 -16.93 -17.47 24.81
C LEU A 465 -18.46 -17.40 24.75
N GLU A 466 -19.15 -17.66 25.86
CA GLU A 466 -20.61 -17.63 25.92
C GLU A 466 -21.16 -16.21 25.69
N GLU A 467 -20.56 -15.19 26.31
CA GLU A 467 -20.91 -13.80 26.13
C GLU A 467 -20.66 -13.33 24.68
N LEU A 468 -19.48 -13.70 24.13
CA LEU A 468 -19.12 -13.38 22.76
C LEU A 468 -20.10 -14.00 21.75
N ARG A 469 -20.46 -15.27 21.95
CA ARG A 469 -21.46 -15.96 21.10
C ARG A 469 -22.84 -15.35 21.24
N GLY A 470 -23.29 -15.04 22.46
CA GLY A 470 -24.59 -14.39 22.71
C GLY A 470 -24.68 -13.02 22.03
N PHE A 471 -23.57 -12.24 22.01
CA PHE A 471 -23.51 -10.98 21.30
C PHE A 471 -23.63 -11.17 19.77
N ALA A 472 -22.93 -12.17 19.23
CA ALA A 472 -22.85 -12.39 17.79
C ALA A 472 -24.07 -13.13 17.22
N GLU A 473 -24.83 -13.89 18.03
CA GLU A 473 -25.94 -14.75 17.60
C GLU A 473 -27.08 -13.99 16.90
N ALA A 474 -27.28 -12.72 17.28
CA ALA A 474 -28.28 -11.86 16.64
C ALA A 474 -27.88 -11.40 15.22
N LYS A 475 -26.59 -11.50 14.86
CA LYS A 475 -26.03 -10.94 13.63
C LYS A 475 -25.40 -11.98 12.70
N LEU A 476 -25.03 -13.15 13.22
CA LEU A 476 -24.35 -14.21 12.47
C LEU A 476 -25.15 -15.51 12.48
N ALA A 477 -25.11 -16.22 11.36
CA ALA A 477 -25.63 -17.58 11.30
C ALA A 477 -24.88 -18.51 12.27
N ARG A 478 -25.58 -19.51 12.84
CA ARG A 478 -25.05 -20.37 13.90
C ARG A 478 -23.69 -21.04 13.57
N TYR A 479 -23.50 -21.46 12.33
CA TYR A 479 -22.25 -22.11 11.89
C TYR A 479 -21.04 -21.16 11.81
N LYS A 480 -21.29 -19.84 11.78
CA LYS A 480 -20.24 -18.80 11.78
C LYS A 480 -19.82 -18.38 13.20
N LEU A 481 -20.59 -18.76 14.22
CA LEU A 481 -20.28 -18.37 15.59
C LEU A 481 -18.99 -19.05 16.07
N PRO A 482 -18.08 -18.33 16.75
CA PRO A 482 -16.85 -18.90 17.27
C PRO A 482 -17.14 -20.13 18.16
N LEU A 483 -16.40 -21.20 17.91
CA LEU A 483 -16.39 -22.40 18.74
C LEU A 483 -15.33 -22.32 19.84
N ARG A 484 -14.32 -21.48 19.65
CA ARG A 484 -13.23 -21.25 20.60
C ARG A 484 -12.93 -19.75 20.72
N LEU A 485 -12.50 -19.33 21.90
CA LEU A 485 -12.01 -17.98 22.19
C LEU A 485 -10.64 -18.08 22.86
N HIS A 486 -9.65 -17.42 22.29
CA HIS A 486 -8.34 -17.24 22.89
C HIS A 486 -8.11 -15.76 23.15
N LEU A 487 -7.73 -15.43 24.41
CA LEU A 487 -7.37 -14.07 24.79
C LEU A 487 -5.86 -13.89 24.70
N VAL A 488 -5.42 -12.80 24.13
CA VAL A 488 -4.00 -12.43 23.95
C VAL A 488 -3.80 -10.97 24.35
N ASP A 489 -2.57 -10.60 24.70
CA ASP A 489 -2.24 -9.22 25.04
C ASP A 489 -2.29 -8.31 23.79
N ALA A 490 -1.86 -8.83 22.62
CA ALA A 490 -1.91 -8.16 21.33
C ALA A 490 -1.89 -9.18 20.19
N LEU A 491 -2.48 -8.84 19.05
CA LEU A 491 -2.41 -9.68 17.85
C LEU A 491 -1.04 -9.54 17.16
N PRO A 492 -0.42 -10.65 16.70
CA PRO A 492 0.82 -10.61 15.96
C PRO A 492 0.60 -9.91 14.62
N ARG A 493 1.47 -8.94 14.31
CA ARG A 493 1.37 -8.15 13.09
C ARG A 493 2.67 -8.19 12.31
N ASN A 494 2.55 -8.15 10.99
CA ASN A 494 3.71 -7.91 10.15
C ASN A 494 4.15 -6.43 10.26
N PRO A 495 5.33 -6.07 9.75
CA PRO A 495 5.80 -4.69 9.76
C PRO A 495 4.89 -3.69 9.04
N ALA A 496 3.96 -4.16 8.21
CA ALA A 496 2.94 -3.34 7.56
C ALA A 496 1.69 -3.10 8.41
N GLY A 497 1.65 -3.67 9.64
CA GLY A 497 0.51 -3.59 10.55
C GLY A 497 -0.57 -4.65 10.30
N LYS A 498 -0.40 -5.55 9.32
CA LYS A 498 -1.36 -6.62 9.02
C LYS A 498 -1.22 -7.77 10.00
N VAL A 499 -2.35 -8.26 10.52
CA VAL A 499 -2.39 -9.43 11.42
C VAL A 499 -1.84 -10.67 10.72
N LEU A 500 -0.96 -11.39 11.41
CA LEU A 500 -0.33 -12.62 10.93
C LEU A 500 -1.12 -13.85 11.39
N LYS A 501 -2.26 -14.11 10.73
CA LYS A 501 -3.13 -15.25 11.06
C LYS A 501 -2.42 -16.60 11.03
N PHE A 502 -1.40 -16.78 10.21
CA PHE A 502 -0.62 -18.02 10.17
C PHE A 502 0.13 -18.28 11.47
N GLN A 503 0.71 -17.22 12.10
CA GLN A 503 1.37 -17.35 13.41
C GLN A 503 0.36 -17.70 14.50
N LEU A 504 -0.85 -17.15 14.45
CA LEU A 504 -1.92 -17.53 15.39
C LEU A 504 -2.30 -19.01 15.22
N ARG A 505 -2.39 -19.50 13.96
CA ARG A 505 -2.64 -20.93 13.72
C ARG A 505 -1.52 -21.81 14.26
N GLU A 506 -0.27 -21.46 14.01
CA GLU A 506 0.90 -22.22 14.49
C GLU A 506 1.03 -22.23 16.02
N SER A 507 0.67 -21.15 16.69
CA SER A 507 0.80 -21.02 18.15
C SER A 507 -0.36 -21.67 18.93
N LEU A 508 -1.52 -21.87 18.29
CA LEU A 508 -2.75 -22.36 18.91
C LEU A 508 -3.21 -23.74 18.42
N ALA A 509 -2.51 -24.33 17.43
CA ALA A 509 -2.80 -25.66 16.86
C ALA A 509 -2.46 -26.83 17.76
#